data_65bbacee8ee4ad375286a9d3142dcf4b
#
_entry.id   65bbacee8ee4ad375286a9d3142dcf4b
#
_cell.length_a   1.000
_cell.length_b   1.000
_cell.length_c   1.000
_cell.angle_alpha   90.00
_cell.angle_beta   90.00
_cell.angle_gamma   90.00
#
_symmetry.space_group_name_H-M   'P 1'
#
loop_
_entity.id
_entity.type
_entity.pdbx_description
1 polymer ?
#
loop_
_entity_poly.entity_id
_entity_poly.type
_entity_poly.pdbx_seq_one_letter_code
_entity_poly.pdbx_strand_id
1 'polypeptide(L)'
;DVDFENVRVENIEAEDAINIVESLFSFRLLSVNNTLSDGLDSDFSKGNVLHSQFIDIGGDALDFSGSNVVINNTKVANARDKAVSVGERSRVNIEQSYFKDIGVGVVSKDGSSVTLSNSTIEDYKLYAAMSYIKKDFYSSPSIKINNCSVSDDNPYIRQKGTNMIVDNIMIPESEVSVKKLYDTNEMSKWIQIIDMK
;
A
#
# COMPACT_ATOMS: atom_id res chain seq x y z
N ASP A 1 -6.96 8.49 -21.15
CA ASP A 1 -7.63 7.45 -20.38
C ASP A 1 -6.98 6.09 -20.68
N VAL A 2 -6.81 5.26 -19.66
CA VAL A 2 -6.27 3.91 -19.79
C VAL A 2 -7.30 2.94 -19.23
N ASP A 3 -7.68 1.94 -20.02
CA ASP A 3 -8.65 0.94 -19.61
C ASP A 3 -8.10 -0.46 -19.90
N PHE A 4 -7.86 -1.23 -18.83
CA PHE A 4 -7.35 -2.59 -18.91
C PHE A 4 -8.38 -3.56 -18.37
N GLU A 5 -8.83 -4.47 -19.20
CA GLU A 5 -9.68 -5.59 -18.79
C GLU A 5 -9.02 -6.92 -19.15
N ASN A 6 -8.88 -7.79 -18.14
CA ASN A 6 -8.29 -9.13 -18.28
C ASN A 6 -6.87 -9.11 -18.85
N VAL A 7 -6.02 -8.29 -18.23
CA VAL A 7 -4.61 -8.14 -18.63
C VAL A 7 -3.70 -8.85 -17.64
N ARG A 8 -2.65 -9.47 -18.14
CA ARG A 8 -1.60 -10.13 -17.38
C ARG A 8 -0.25 -9.47 -17.65
N VAL A 9 0.44 -9.09 -16.58
CA VAL A 9 1.78 -8.51 -16.58
C VAL A 9 2.68 -9.39 -15.74
N GLU A 10 3.77 -9.89 -16.29
CA GLU A 10 4.60 -10.87 -15.59
C GLU A 10 6.09 -10.71 -15.89
N ASN A 11 6.92 -11.10 -14.91
CA ASN A 11 8.38 -11.17 -15.05
C ASN A 11 8.98 -9.82 -15.47
N ILE A 12 8.62 -8.76 -14.75
CA ILE A 12 9.07 -7.41 -15.05
C ILE A 12 10.33 -7.10 -14.24
N GLU A 13 11.41 -6.77 -14.92
CA GLU A 13 12.70 -6.34 -14.37
C GLU A 13 12.86 -4.82 -14.53
N ALA A 14 11.91 -4.05 -13.99
CA ALA A 14 11.92 -2.59 -14.01
C ALA A 14 11.57 -2.04 -12.63
N GLU A 15 11.67 -0.72 -12.45
CA GLU A 15 11.27 -0.03 -11.22
C GLU A 15 9.77 -0.21 -10.97
N ASP A 16 8.94 -0.03 -12.01
CA ASP A 16 7.50 -0.26 -11.96
C ASP A 16 7.07 -1.23 -13.05
N ALA A 17 6.22 -2.19 -12.72
CA ALA A 17 5.63 -3.06 -13.74
C ALA A 17 4.58 -2.32 -14.58
N ILE A 18 3.85 -1.43 -13.94
CA ILE A 18 2.90 -0.51 -14.58
C ILE A 18 3.09 0.86 -13.94
N ASN A 19 3.34 1.89 -14.74
CA ASN A 19 3.40 3.28 -14.29
C ASN A 19 2.32 4.11 -15.00
N ILE A 20 1.49 4.84 -14.22
CA ILE A 20 0.39 5.66 -14.71
C ILE A 20 0.56 7.09 -14.18
N VAL A 21 0.71 8.04 -15.07
CA VAL A 21 0.93 9.45 -14.72
C VAL A 21 -0.13 10.34 -15.34
N GLU A 22 -0.68 11.27 -14.53
CA GLU A 22 -1.65 12.30 -14.93
C GLU A 22 -2.82 11.77 -15.78
N SER A 23 -3.38 10.60 -15.42
CA SER A 23 -4.34 9.88 -16.23
C SER A 23 -5.62 9.48 -15.48
N LEU A 24 -6.69 9.26 -16.26
CA LEU A 24 -7.81 8.46 -15.78
C LEU A 24 -7.56 6.99 -16.14
N PHE A 25 -7.77 6.08 -15.19
CA PHE A 25 -7.57 4.66 -15.46
C PHE A 25 -8.64 3.76 -14.84
N SER A 26 -8.84 2.61 -15.47
CA SER A 26 -9.70 1.55 -14.97
C SER A 26 -9.03 0.21 -15.23
N PHE A 27 -8.67 -0.48 -14.17
CA PHE A 27 -8.09 -1.82 -14.24
C PHE A 27 -9.06 -2.83 -13.64
N ARG A 28 -9.46 -3.77 -14.46
CA ARG A 28 -10.37 -4.84 -14.08
C ARG A 28 -9.79 -6.19 -14.49
N LEU A 29 -9.77 -7.14 -13.54
CA LEU A 29 -9.16 -8.46 -13.75
C LEU A 29 -7.69 -8.36 -14.17
N LEU A 30 -6.98 -7.35 -13.62
CA LEU A 30 -5.53 -7.21 -13.81
C LEU A 30 -4.80 -8.25 -12.95
N SER A 31 -3.84 -8.94 -13.53
CA SER A 31 -2.92 -9.83 -12.83
C SER A 31 -1.50 -9.36 -13.04
N VAL A 32 -0.84 -8.93 -11.96
CA VAL A 32 0.59 -8.58 -11.95
C VAL A 32 1.32 -9.65 -11.14
N ASN A 33 2.37 -10.23 -11.72
CA ASN A 33 3.07 -11.33 -11.08
C ASN A 33 4.58 -11.29 -11.35
N ASN A 34 5.37 -11.55 -10.33
CA ASN A 34 6.83 -11.63 -10.39
C ASN A 34 7.46 -10.34 -10.94
N THR A 35 7.51 -9.30 -10.10
CA THR A 35 8.17 -8.03 -10.44
C THR A 35 9.43 -7.85 -9.60
N LEU A 36 10.43 -7.18 -10.17
CA LEU A 36 11.68 -6.85 -9.46
C LEU A 36 11.42 -5.80 -8.36
N SER A 37 10.58 -4.83 -8.62
CA SER A 37 10.19 -3.75 -7.70
C SER A 37 8.67 -3.58 -7.70
N ASP A 38 8.11 -2.37 -7.92
CA ASP A 38 6.71 -2.09 -7.69
C ASP A 38 5.77 -2.70 -8.74
N GLY A 39 4.57 -3.07 -8.30
CA GLY A 39 3.56 -3.66 -9.19
C GLY A 39 2.80 -2.62 -10.02
N LEU A 40 2.23 -1.63 -9.35
CA LEU A 40 1.55 -0.49 -9.97
C LEU A 40 1.94 0.78 -9.25
N ASP A 41 2.57 1.70 -9.94
CA ASP A 41 2.76 3.08 -9.51
C ASP A 41 1.80 4.02 -10.23
N SER A 42 1.18 4.95 -9.50
CA SER A 42 0.23 5.89 -10.07
C SER A 42 0.37 7.29 -9.49
N ASP A 43 0.83 8.22 -10.33
CA ASP A 43 1.09 9.60 -10.01
C ASP A 43 0.02 10.53 -10.55
N PHE A 44 -0.51 11.40 -9.67
CA PHE A 44 -1.45 12.49 -10.02
C PHE A 44 -2.65 12.02 -10.88
N SER A 45 -3.09 10.80 -10.65
CA SER A 45 -4.07 10.11 -11.47
C SER A 45 -5.36 9.83 -10.70
N LYS A 46 -6.39 9.44 -11.43
CA LYS A 46 -7.65 9.01 -10.83
C LYS A 46 -8.13 7.72 -11.47
N GLY A 47 -8.49 6.73 -10.66
CA GLY A 47 -8.94 5.48 -11.25
C GLY A 47 -9.43 4.41 -10.28
N ASN A 48 -9.53 3.20 -10.83
CA ASN A 48 -10.02 2.04 -10.14
C ASN A 48 -9.10 0.82 -10.38
N VAL A 49 -8.94 -0.01 -9.34
CA VAL A 49 -8.34 -1.34 -9.43
C VAL A 49 -9.37 -2.35 -8.88
N LEU A 50 -9.97 -3.12 -9.76
CA LEU A 50 -11.12 -3.96 -9.46
C LEU A 50 -10.84 -5.43 -9.78
N HIS A 51 -11.21 -6.34 -8.86
CA HIS A 51 -11.11 -7.80 -9.07
C HIS A 51 -9.72 -8.25 -9.55
N SER A 52 -8.68 -7.64 -9.03
CA SER A 52 -7.31 -7.76 -9.52
C SER A 52 -6.42 -8.51 -8.54
N GLN A 53 -5.24 -8.91 -8.99
CA GLN A 53 -4.27 -9.56 -8.11
C GLN A 53 -2.84 -9.10 -8.40
N PHE A 54 -2.06 -9.01 -7.32
CA PHE A 54 -0.65 -8.68 -7.32
C PHE A 54 0.07 -9.74 -6.50
N ILE A 55 0.95 -10.53 -7.13
CA ILE A 55 1.58 -11.68 -6.51
C ILE A 55 3.07 -11.67 -6.80
N ASP A 56 3.90 -11.98 -5.79
CA ASP A 56 5.37 -12.00 -5.90
C ASP A 56 5.92 -10.64 -6.35
N ILE A 57 5.61 -9.59 -5.60
CA ILE A 57 5.99 -8.21 -5.89
C ILE A 57 7.25 -7.85 -5.11
N GLY A 58 8.29 -7.37 -5.80
CA GLY A 58 9.60 -7.06 -5.22
C GLY A 58 9.63 -5.78 -4.38
N GLY A 59 8.68 -4.87 -4.55
CA GLY A 59 8.50 -3.61 -3.82
C GLY A 59 7.10 -3.46 -3.27
N ASP A 60 6.49 -2.28 -3.48
CA ASP A 60 5.10 -1.99 -3.17
C ASP A 60 4.18 -2.62 -4.22
N ALA A 61 3.13 -3.33 -3.80
CA ALA A 61 2.22 -3.90 -4.80
C ALA A 61 1.42 -2.80 -5.52
N LEU A 62 1.01 -1.77 -4.77
CA LEU A 62 0.33 -0.58 -5.29
C LEU A 62 0.90 0.66 -4.59
N ASP A 63 1.49 1.60 -5.31
CA ASP A 63 1.94 2.91 -4.81
C ASP A 63 1.16 4.05 -5.47
N PHE A 64 0.72 5.01 -4.67
CA PHE A 64 -0.10 6.13 -5.11
C PHE A 64 0.47 7.45 -4.59
N SER A 65 0.84 8.34 -5.50
CA SER A 65 1.29 9.70 -5.20
C SER A 65 0.37 10.71 -5.87
N GLY A 66 -0.26 11.59 -5.07
CA GLY A 66 -1.18 12.63 -5.57
C GLY A 66 -2.47 12.10 -6.23
N SER A 67 -2.78 10.84 -6.06
CA SER A 67 -3.82 10.12 -6.81
C SER A 67 -5.12 9.91 -6.03
N ASN A 68 -6.22 9.65 -6.74
CA ASN A 68 -7.53 9.33 -6.15
C ASN A 68 -8.02 7.99 -6.71
N VAL A 69 -7.99 6.93 -5.89
CA VAL A 69 -8.16 5.57 -6.36
C VAL A 69 -9.15 4.78 -5.52
N VAL A 70 -9.95 3.94 -6.18
CA VAL A 70 -10.78 2.91 -5.54
C VAL A 70 -10.18 1.54 -5.83
N ILE A 71 -9.94 0.78 -4.78
CA ILE A 71 -9.50 -0.63 -4.85
C ILE A 71 -10.63 -1.49 -4.30
N ASN A 72 -11.10 -2.43 -5.08
CA ASN A 72 -12.17 -3.33 -4.64
C ASN A 72 -11.89 -4.77 -5.08
N ASN A 73 -12.13 -5.70 -4.16
CA ASN A 73 -11.97 -7.15 -4.39
C ASN A 73 -10.61 -7.48 -5.03
N THR A 74 -9.54 -6.93 -4.45
CA THR A 74 -8.17 -7.07 -4.94
C THR A 74 -7.33 -7.88 -3.96
N LYS A 75 -6.53 -8.80 -4.49
CA LYS A 75 -5.62 -9.63 -3.72
C LYS A 75 -4.18 -9.15 -3.88
N VAL A 76 -3.47 -9.01 -2.76
CA VAL A 76 -2.01 -8.90 -2.74
C VAL A 76 -1.45 -10.07 -1.96
N ALA A 77 -0.46 -10.75 -2.52
CA ALA A 77 0.23 -11.84 -1.84
C ALA A 77 1.73 -11.81 -2.15
N ASN A 78 2.56 -11.97 -1.12
CA ASN A 78 4.01 -11.95 -1.22
C ASN A 78 4.54 -10.63 -1.84
N ALA A 79 4.21 -9.50 -1.21
CA ALA A 79 4.80 -8.20 -1.52
C ALA A 79 5.88 -7.87 -0.48
N ARG A 80 7.09 -7.55 -0.95
CA ARG A 80 8.24 -7.40 -0.05
C ARG A 80 8.20 -6.15 0.79
N ASP A 81 7.62 -5.07 0.29
CA ASP A 81 7.46 -3.83 1.04
C ASP A 81 5.99 -3.65 1.45
N LYS A 82 5.16 -2.98 0.73
CA LYS A 82 3.78 -2.68 1.15
C LYS A 82 2.75 -3.31 0.20
N ALA A 83 1.62 -3.73 0.75
CA ALA A 83 0.49 -4.05 -0.12
C ALA A 83 -0.07 -2.79 -0.78
N VAL A 84 -0.27 -1.71 0.00
CA VAL A 84 -0.73 -0.42 -0.53
C VAL A 84 0.00 0.73 0.16
N SER A 85 0.71 1.52 -0.61
CA SER A 85 1.40 2.74 -0.23
C SER A 85 0.63 3.96 -0.73
N VAL A 86 0.32 4.93 0.15
CA VAL A 86 -0.50 6.09 -0.20
C VAL A 86 0.16 7.37 0.30
N GLY A 87 0.66 8.17 -0.63
CA GLY A 87 1.43 9.38 -0.35
C GLY A 87 0.94 10.62 -1.09
N GLU A 88 1.50 11.77 -0.72
CA GLU A 88 1.40 13.02 -1.46
C GLU A 88 -0.03 13.51 -1.71
N ARG A 89 -0.87 13.53 -0.64
CA ARG A 89 -2.28 13.94 -0.68
C ARG A 89 -3.19 13.01 -1.47
N SER A 90 -2.78 11.78 -1.69
CA SER A 90 -3.65 10.77 -2.32
C SER A 90 -4.87 10.46 -1.47
N ARG A 91 -5.92 9.99 -2.11
CA ARG A 91 -7.13 9.47 -1.47
C ARG A 91 -7.42 8.09 -2.01
N VAL A 92 -7.37 7.08 -1.14
CA VAL A 92 -7.58 5.69 -1.55
C VAL A 92 -8.67 5.06 -0.70
N ASN A 93 -9.66 4.48 -1.38
CA ASN A 93 -10.69 3.66 -0.75
C ASN A 93 -10.43 2.20 -1.11
N ILE A 94 -10.28 1.36 -0.08
CA ILE A 94 -10.00 -0.07 -0.23
C ILE A 94 -11.16 -0.85 0.38
N GLU A 95 -11.75 -1.74 -0.38
CA GLU A 95 -12.89 -2.54 0.07
C GLU A 95 -12.77 -4.00 -0.37
N GLN A 96 -13.25 -4.92 0.46
CA GLN A 96 -13.36 -6.37 0.14
C GLN A 96 -12.05 -6.98 -0.38
N SER A 97 -10.90 -6.51 0.10
CA SER A 97 -9.59 -6.89 -0.38
C SER A 97 -8.86 -7.80 0.60
N TYR A 98 -7.88 -8.55 0.11
CA TYR A 98 -7.13 -9.52 0.87
C TYR A 98 -5.63 -9.34 0.68
N PHE A 99 -4.91 -9.08 1.77
CA PHE A 99 -3.47 -8.86 1.78
C PHE A 99 -2.79 -9.89 2.68
N LYS A 100 -1.81 -10.60 2.14
CA LYS A 100 -1.12 -11.67 2.84
C LYS A 100 0.36 -11.74 2.49
N ASP A 101 1.18 -12.14 3.47
CA ASP A 101 2.63 -12.33 3.33
C ASP A 101 3.32 -11.08 2.75
N ILE A 102 3.23 -10.00 3.50
CA ILE A 102 3.63 -8.65 3.08
C ILE A 102 4.53 -8.01 4.13
N GLY A 103 5.33 -7.01 3.74
CA GLY A 103 6.12 -6.23 4.67
C GLY A 103 5.23 -5.39 5.58
N VAL A 104 4.40 -4.55 4.99
CA VAL A 104 3.36 -3.73 5.63
C VAL A 104 2.06 -3.82 4.83
N GLY A 105 0.92 -3.86 5.52
CA GLY A 105 -0.38 -3.86 4.83
C GLY A 105 -0.67 -2.55 4.11
N VAL A 106 -1.10 -1.54 4.84
CA VAL A 106 -1.49 -0.25 4.26
C VAL A 106 -0.75 0.90 4.93
N VAL A 107 -0.17 1.78 4.14
CA VAL A 107 0.50 2.99 4.61
C VAL A 107 -0.21 4.23 4.10
N SER A 108 -0.50 5.18 5.00
CA SER A 108 -0.88 6.55 4.64
C SER A 108 0.19 7.52 5.10
N LYS A 109 0.72 8.29 4.18
CA LYS A 109 1.81 9.27 4.41
C LYS A 109 1.49 10.62 3.75
N ASP A 110 2.12 11.69 4.21
CA ASP A 110 2.22 12.97 3.48
C ASP A 110 0.87 13.56 3.05
N GLY A 111 -0.01 13.81 4.01
CA GLY A 111 -1.31 14.46 3.78
C GLY A 111 -2.36 13.58 3.11
N SER A 112 -2.10 12.30 2.97
CA SER A 112 -3.02 11.36 2.32
C SER A 112 -4.12 10.86 3.23
N SER A 113 -5.15 10.29 2.65
CA SER A 113 -6.24 9.65 3.37
C SER A 113 -6.58 8.27 2.81
N VAL A 114 -6.69 7.29 3.69
CA VAL A 114 -7.09 5.93 3.35
C VAL A 114 -8.35 5.55 4.12
N THR A 115 -9.29 4.93 3.42
CA THR A 115 -10.38 4.17 4.05
C THR A 115 -10.22 2.70 3.66
N LEU A 116 -10.13 1.83 4.64
CA LEU A 116 -10.07 0.38 4.46
C LEU A 116 -11.30 -0.26 5.11
N SER A 117 -12.06 -1.06 4.38
CA SER A 117 -13.25 -1.70 4.89
C SER A 117 -13.44 -3.13 4.40
N ASN A 118 -14.07 -3.97 5.23
CA ASN A 118 -14.47 -5.33 4.90
C ASN A 118 -13.32 -6.18 4.28
N SER A 119 -12.11 -5.96 4.75
CA SER A 119 -10.88 -6.52 4.18
C SER A 119 -10.13 -7.36 5.20
N THR A 120 -9.20 -8.18 4.72
CA THR A 120 -8.36 -9.02 5.57
C THR A 120 -6.89 -8.70 5.33
N ILE A 121 -6.11 -8.57 6.42
CA ILE A 121 -4.66 -8.41 6.38
C ILE A 121 -4.04 -9.44 7.32
N GLU A 122 -3.23 -10.32 6.79
CA GLU A 122 -2.57 -11.37 7.57
C GLU A 122 -1.12 -11.61 7.14
N ASP A 123 -0.33 -12.23 8.00
CA ASP A 123 1.07 -12.58 7.75
C ASP A 123 1.93 -11.39 7.29
N TYR A 124 1.78 -10.23 7.95
CA TYR A 124 2.62 -9.05 7.71
C TYR A 124 3.85 -9.07 8.65
N LYS A 125 4.97 -8.44 8.21
CA LYS A 125 6.24 -8.47 8.94
C LYS A 125 6.37 -7.37 9.98
N LEU A 126 5.82 -6.17 9.70
CA LEU A 126 5.92 -5.02 10.59
C LEU A 126 4.55 -4.62 11.16
N TYR A 127 3.63 -4.13 10.34
CA TYR A 127 2.32 -3.66 10.77
C TYR A 127 1.26 -3.90 9.69
N ALA A 128 0.02 -4.13 10.11
CA ALA A 128 -1.12 -4.17 9.18
C ALA A 128 -1.43 -2.78 8.62
N ALA A 129 -1.27 -1.72 9.42
CA ALA A 129 -1.40 -0.35 8.92
C ALA A 129 -0.47 0.62 9.65
N MET A 130 0.05 1.59 8.90
CA MET A 130 0.94 2.65 9.39
C MET A 130 0.48 4.02 8.90
N SER A 131 0.56 5.04 9.80
CA SER A 131 0.32 6.43 9.44
C SER A 131 1.49 7.30 9.94
N TYR A 132 2.20 7.96 9.01
CA TYR A 132 3.34 8.81 9.34
C TYR A 132 3.58 9.93 8.32
N ILE A 133 4.36 10.94 8.68
CA ILE A 133 4.78 12.03 7.79
C ILE A 133 6.22 11.75 7.35
N LYS A 134 6.42 11.51 6.06
CA LYS A 134 7.75 11.31 5.43
C LYS A 134 8.33 12.64 4.95
N LYS A 135 7.48 13.51 4.43
CA LYS A 135 7.82 14.84 3.88
C LYS A 135 7.10 15.90 4.72
N ASP A 136 7.84 16.65 5.51
CA ASP A 136 7.36 17.57 6.55
C ASP A 136 6.54 18.79 6.02
N PHE A 137 6.62 19.06 4.74
CA PHE A 137 5.83 20.12 4.10
C PHE A 137 4.40 19.70 3.71
N TYR A 138 4.06 18.43 3.88
CA TYR A 138 2.67 17.96 3.73
C TYR A 138 1.90 17.99 5.06
N SER A 139 0.59 18.06 4.97
CA SER A 139 -0.30 17.93 6.13
C SER A 139 -0.30 16.49 6.69
N SER A 140 -0.90 16.33 7.86
CA SER A 140 -1.04 15.02 8.52
C SER A 140 -1.85 14.03 7.70
N PRO A 141 -1.37 12.79 7.53
CA PRO A 141 -2.14 11.73 6.90
C PRO A 141 -3.19 11.12 7.84
N SER A 142 -4.11 10.37 7.27
CA SER A 142 -5.15 9.67 8.01
C SER A 142 -5.46 8.28 7.46
N ILE A 143 -5.81 7.36 8.36
CA ILE A 143 -6.36 6.04 8.01
C ILE A 143 -7.64 5.80 8.80
N LYS A 144 -8.68 5.31 8.13
CA LYS A 144 -9.88 4.81 8.75
C LYS A 144 -10.07 3.34 8.36
N ILE A 145 -10.15 2.46 9.36
CA ILE A 145 -10.32 1.01 9.18
C ILE A 145 -11.67 0.62 9.80
N ASN A 146 -12.49 -0.13 9.06
CA ASN A 146 -13.80 -0.58 9.53
C ASN A 146 -14.04 -2.04 9.14
N ASN A 147 -14.46 -2.85 10.10
CA ASN A 147 -14.87 -4.23 9.87
C ASN A 147 -13.80 -5.05 9.10
N CYS A 148 -12.56 -4.97 9.54
CA CYS A 148 -11.44 -5.69 8.94
C CYS A 148 -10.93 -6.81 9.86
N SER A 149 -10.50 -7.93 9.28
CA SER A 149 -9.81 -8.99 10.01
C SER A 149 -8.31 -8.78 9.92
N VAL A 150 -7.63 -8.81 11.08
CA VAL A 150 -6.18 -8.64 11.17
C VAL A 150 -5.60 -9.65 12.15
N SER A 151 -4.45 -10.21 11.85
CA SER A 151 -3.94 -11.43 12.51
C SER A 151 -3.20 -11.24 13.83
N ASP A 152 -2.97 -10.03 14.33
CA ASP A 152 -2.11 -9.75 15.48
C ASP A 152 -2.76 -8.86 16.55
N ASP A 153 -2.20 -8.89 17.78
CA ASP A 153 -2.71 -8.12 18.92
C ASP A 153 -2.33 -6.62 18.89
N ASN A 154 -1.28 -6.22 18.14
CA ASN A 154 -0.85 -4.83 17.99
C ASN A 154 -0.50 -4.47 16.53
N PRO A 155 -1.50 -4.54 15.65
CA PRO A 155 -1.27 -4.49 14.20
C PRO A 155 -1.09 -3.08 13.65
N TYR A 156 -1.25 -2.04 14.47
CA TYR A 156 -1.36 -0.66 14.01
C TYR A 156 -0.33 0.25 14.65
N ILE A 157 0.25 1.14 13.87
CA ILE A 157 1.10 2.20 14.39
C ILE A 157 0.78 3.54 13.72
N ARG A 158 0.61 4.59 14.52
CA ARG A 158 0.53 5.95 14.02
C ARG A 158 1.56 6.86 14.67
N GLN A 159 2.23 7.65 13.86
CA GLN A 159 3.14 8.68 14.33
C GLN A 159 2.36 9.79 15.04
N LYS A 160 2.99 10.41 16.05
CA LYS A 160 2.46 11.61 16.70
C LYS A 160 2.05 12.69 15.68
N GLY A 161 0.85 13.22 15.85
CA GLY A 161 0.28 14.23 14.95
C GLY A 161 -0.39 13.68 13.69
N THR A 162 -0.47 12.36 13.52
CA THR A 162 -1.26 11.73 12.44
C THR A 162 -2.58 11.16 12.96
N ASN A 163 -3.45 10.67 12.08
CA ASN A 163 -4.74 10.12 12.47
C ASN A 163 -4.89 8.65 12.04
N MET A 164 -5.36 7.81 12.96
CA MET A 164 -5.77 6.43 12.66
C MET A 164 -6.93 6.03 13.55
N ILE A 165 -8.04 5.63 12.92
CA ILE A 165 -9.26 5.18 13.60
C ILE A 165 -9.59 3.77 13.12
N VAL A 166 -9.76 2.84 14.05
CA VAL A 166 -10.13 1.45 13.77
C VAL A 166 -11.44 1.16 14.51
N ASP A 167 -12.49 0.81 13.80
CA ASP A 167 -13.83 0.53 14.33
C ASP A 167 -14.30 1.58 15.35
N ASN A 168 -14.13 2.87 14.98
CA ASN A 168 -14.41 4.06 15.78
C ASN A 168 -13.49 4.26 17.01
N ILE A 169 -12.44 3.49 17.18
CA ILE A 169 -11.45 3.64 18.23
C ILE A 169 -10.22 4.34 17.68
N MET A 170 -9.81 5.46 18.29
CA MET A 170 -8.55 6.14 17.92
C MET A 170 -7.35 5.32 18.40
N ILE A 171 -6.44 4.99 17.50
CA ILE A 171 -5.20 4.30 17.86
C ILE A 171 -4.27 5.27 18.62
N PRO A 172 -3.63 4.86 19.71
CA PRO A 172 -2.68 5.69 20.44
C PRO A 172 -1.51 6.18 19.59
N GLU A 173 -0.99 7.36 19.89
CA GLU A 173 0.23 7.88 19.25
C GLU A 173 1.45 7.08 19.66
N SER A 174 2.38 6.95 18.74
CA SER A 174 3.67 6.30 18.95
C SER A 174 4.80 7.17 18.44
N GLU A 175 5.96 7.04 19.04
CA GLU A 175 7.18 7.63 18.50
C GLU A 175 7.66 6.78 17.31
N VAL A 176 7.48 7.32 16.11
CA VAL A 176 7.91 6.69 14.86
C VAL A 176 9.09 7.45 14.28
N SER A 177 10.25 6.83 14.27
CA SER A 177 11.40 7.40 13.57
C SER A 177 11.34 7.05 12.08
N VAL A 178 10.73 7.93 11.28
CA VAL A 178 10.61 7.74 9.83
C VAL A 178 11.99 7.59 9.18
N LYS A 179 13.00 8.35 9.65
CA LYS A 179 14.38 8.19 9.19
C LYS A 179 14.87 6.75 9.40
N LYS A 180 14.60 6.15 10.57
CA LYS A 180 14.98 4.77 10.85
C LYS A 180 14.28 3.77 9.94
N LEU A 181 13.00 3.97 9.64
CA LEU A 181 12.25 3.11 8.72
C LEU A 181 12.91 3.01 7.34
N TYR A 182 13.51 4.11 6.86
CA TYR A 182 14.14 4.16 5.54
C TYR A 182 15.67 3.96 5.56
N ASP A 183 16.40 4.49 6.57
CA ASP A 183 17.86 4.41 6.64
C ASP A 183 18.39 3.06 7.14
N THR A 184 17.66 2.36 8.01
CA THR A 184 18.11 1.09 8.58
C THR A 184 17.70 -0.12 7.76
N ASN A 185 17.15 0.10 6.59
CA ASN A 185 16.68 -1.01 5.75
C ASN A 185 15.67 -1.93 6.48
N GLU A 186 14.95 -1.46 7.49
CA GLU A 186 13.89 -2.32 8.05
C GLU A 186 12.84 -2.61 6.98
N MET A 187 12.54 -1.63 6.13
CA MET A 187 11.69 -1.83 4.96
C MET A 187 12.46 -2.38 3.74
N SER A 188 13.78 -2.21 3.64
CA SER A 188 14.62 -2.70 2.54
C SER A 188 15.56 -3.85 2.91
N LYS A 189 15.66 -4.27 4.17
CA LYS A 189 16.42 -5.48 4.58
C LYS A 189 15.92 -6.75 3.90
N TRP A 190 14.70 -6.74 3.45
CA TRP A 190 14.09 -7.84 2.73
C TRP A 190 14.58 -7.93 1.27
N ILE A 191 15.04 -6.83 0.69
CA ILE A 191 15.59 -6.76 -0.67
C ILE A 191 16.98 -7.41 -0.71
N GLN A 192 17.81 -7.24 0.33
CA GLN A 192 19.20 -7.73 0.35
C GLN A 192 19.38 -9.24 0.58
N ILE A 193 18.36 -9.95 1.08
CA ILE A 193 18.47 -11.41 1.35
C ILE A 193 18.45 -12.26 0.07
N ILE A 194 18.07 -11.69 -1.06
CA ILE A 194 17.89 -12.44 -2.32
C ILE A 194 19.13 -12.37 -3.23
N ASP A 195 19.96 -11.35 -3.11
CA ASP A 195 21.23 -11.28 -3.85
C ASP A 195 22.30 -12.26 -3.33
N MET A 196 21.98 -13.11 -2.36
CA MET A 196 22.90 -14.09 -1.75
C MET A 196 22.45 -15.55 -1.95
N LYS A 197 21.65 -15.85 -2.99
CA LYS A 197 21.38 -17.25 -3.36
C LYS A 197 21.63 -17.52 -4.83
#